data_31e6b6c5be1838812df9e037c5e8feb9
#
_entry.id   31e6b6c5be1838812df9e037c5e8feb9
#
_cell.length_a   1.000
_cell.length_b   1.000
_cell.length_c   1.000
_cell.angle_alpha   90.00
_cell.angle_beta   90.00
_cell.angle_gamma   90.00
#
_symmetry.space_group_name_H-M   'P 1'
#
loop_
_entity.id
_entity.type
_entity.pdbx_description
1 polymer ?
#
loop_
_entity_poly.entity_id
_entity_poly.type
_entity_poly.pdbx_seq_one_letter_code
_entity_poly.pdbx_strand_id
1 'polypeptide(L)'
;MIKFDITNRFTGAVQFTAEIDCAEDAPRSLKIGLAVQWGIKARANLARANLAGANLAGANLTDAYLARANLARANLARADL
;
A
#
# COMPACT_ATOMS: atom_id res chain seq x y z
N MET A 1 11.23 -13.17 -2.25
CA MET A 1 10.43 -12.01 -1.84
C MET A 1 11.32 -10.88 -1.41
N ILE A 2 10.87 -9.67 -1.63
CA ILE A 2 11.59 -8.48 -1.18
C ILE A 2 10.79 -7.78 -0.08
N LYS A 3 11.47 -6.96 0.69
CA LYS A 3 10.83 -6.17 1.74
C LYS A 3 10.60 -4.76 1.23
N PHE A 4 9.44 -4.20 1.57
CA PHE A 4 9.08 -2.85 1.16
C PHE A 4 8.41 -2.12 2.31
N ASP A 5 8.93 -0.93 2.65
CA ASP A 5 8.42 -0.15 3.76
C ASP A 5 7.26 0.73 3.32
N ILE A 6 6.19 0.71 4.10
CA ILE A 6 5.11 1.67 4.00
C ILE A 6 5.32 2.72 5.06
N THR A 7 5.39 3.98 4.65
CA THR A 7 5.74 5.08 5.54
C THR A 7 4.54 5.98 5.81
N ASN A 8 4.62 6.71 6.92
CA ASN A 8 3.61 7.71 7.30
C ASN A 8 3.76 8.92 6.39
N ARG A 9 2.62 9.42 5.88
CA ARG A 9 2.63 10.54 4.93
C ARG A 9 3.08 11.87 5.55
N PHE A 10 2.99 12.00 6.87
CA PHE A 10 3.31 13.24 7.56
C PHE A 10 4.71 13.23 8.16
N THR A 11 5.12 12.11 8.73
CA THR A 11 6.38 12.01 9.48
C THR A 11 7.48 11.29 8.71
N GLY A 12 7.13 10.46 7.72
CA GLY A 12 8.08 9.62 7.01
C GLY A 12 8.50 8.37 7.78
N ALA A 13 8.00 8.18 8.99
CA ALA A 13 8.33 6.99 9.77
C ALA A 13 7.73 5.74 9.16
N VAL A 14 8.42 4.62 9.27
CA VAL A 14 7.94 3.33 8.78
C VAL A 14 6.78 2.86 9.65
N GLN A 15 5.63 2.58 9.01
CA GLN A 15 4.47 2.03 9.71
C GLN A 15 4.50 0.52 9.75
N PHE A 16 4.94 -0.10 8.66
CA PHE A 16 5.17 -1.53 8.61
C PHE A 16 6.03 -1.85 7.39
N THR A 17 6.64 -3.03 7.42
CA THR A 17 7.43 -3.54 6.31
C THR A 17 6.72 -4.76 5.74
N ALA A 18 6.34 -4.69 4.48
CA ALA A 18 5.65 -5.76 3.79
C ALA A 18 6.65 -6.70 3.12
N GLU A 19 6.30 -7.96 3.02
CA GLU A 19 7.03 -8.92 2.19
C GLU A 19 6.23 -9.13 0.92
N ILE A 20 6.80 -8.70 -0.21
CA ILE A 20 6.07 -8.70 -1.48
C ILE A 20 6.82 -9.55 -2.50
N ASP A 21 6.06 -10.14 -3.41
CA ASP A 21 6.60 -11.03 -4.43
C ASP A 21 6.68 -10.29 -5.75
N CYS A 22 7.81 -9.65 -6.00
CA CYS A 22 8.08 -8.97 -7.25
C CYS A 22 9.59 -8.77 -7.39
N ALA A 23 10.02 -8.36 -8.57
CA ALA A 23 11.42 -8.03 -8.80
C ALA A 23 11.79 -6.74 -8.07
N GLU A 24 13.05 -6.62 -7.66
CA GLU A 24 13.51 -5.41 -6.97
C GLU A 24 13.39 -4.16 -7.82
N ASP A 25 13.50 -4.29 -9.13
CA ASP A 25 13.37 -3.17 -10.06
C ASP A 25 11.95 -2.95 -10.56
N ALA A 26 10.96 -3.63 -9.99
CA ALA A 26 9.56 -3.40 -10.33
C ALA A 26 9.18 -1.95 -10.02
N PRO A 27 8.21 -1.38 -10.77
CA PRO A 27 7.78 -0.01 -10.51
C PRO A 27 7.29 0.18 -9.08
N ARG A 28 7.57 1.35 -8.52
CA ARG A 28 7.15 1.67 -7.16
C ARG A 28 5.62 1.55 -6.99
N SER A 29 4.85 1.93 -8.02
CA SER A 29 3.39 1.83 -7.96
C SER A 29 2.93 0.39 -7.71
N LEU A 30 3.57 -0.57 -8.37
CA LEU A 30 3.27 -1.99 -8.15
C LEU A 30 3.66 -2.42 -6.75
N LYS A 31 4.85 -2.02 -6.30
CA LYS A 31 5.33 -2.38 -4.97
C LYS A 31 4.40 -1.87 -3.88
N ILE A 32 3.95 -0.63 -3.99
CA ILE A 32 3.02 -0.06 -3.01
C ILE A 32 1.71 -0.85 -3.00
N GLY A 33 1.18 -1.15 -4.18
CA GLY A 33 -0.06 -1.91 -4.28
C GLY A 33 0.04 -3.29 -3.63
N LEU A 34 1.13 -4.01 -3.89
CA LEU A 34 1.36 -5.32 -3.27
C LEU A 34 1.52 -5.20 -1.75
N ALA A 35 2.22 -4.14 -1.30
CA ALA A 35 2.43 -3.92 0.11
C ALA A 35 1.12 -3.62 0.84
N VAL A 36 0.22 -2.87 0.20
CA VAL A 36 -1.11 -2.59 0.77
C VAL A 36 -1.88 -3.88 0.96
N GLN A 37 -1.90 -4.74 -0.06
CA GLN A 37 -2.62 -6.01 0.03
C GLN A 37 -2.02 -6.91 1.10
N TRP A 38 -0.69 -6.95 1.19
CA TRP A 38 -0.01 -7.68 2.26
C TRP A 38 -0.43 -7.14 3.64
N GLY A 39 -0.44 -5.81 3.76
CA GLY A 39 -0.80 -5.15 5.01
C GLY A 39 -2.24 -5.45 5.45
N ILE A 40 -3.17 -5.48 4.49
CA ILE A 40 -4.56 -5.81 4.81
C ILE A 40 -4.66 -7.20 5.40
N LYS A 41 -3.99 -8.17 4.78
CA LYS A 41 -3.99 -9.55 5.28
C LYS A 41 -3.33 -9.66 6.65
N ALA A 42 -2.29 -8.88 6.88
CA ALA A 42 -1.56 -8.87 8.14
C ALA A 42 -2.21 -7.96 9.18
N ARG A 43 -3.29 -7.26 8.82
CA ARG A 43 -3.99 -6.31 9.68
C ARG A 43 -3.07 -5.16 10.12
N ALA A 44 -2.17 -4.75 9.23
CA ALA A 44 -1.26 -3.66 9.49
C ALA A 44 -2.02 -2.32 9.48
N ASN A 45 -1.46 -1.33 10.14
CA ASN A 45 -2.04 0.01 10.21
C ASN A 45 -1.75 0.77 8.91
N LEU A 46 -2.80 1.07 8.14
CA LEU A 46 -2.70 1.84 6.91
C LEU A 46 -3.19 3.28 7.08
N ALA A 47 -3.61 3.66 8.27
CA ALA A 47 -4.02 5.03 8.53
C ALA A 47 -2.82 5.96 8.36
N ARG A 48 -3.00 7.05 7.67
CA ARG A 48 -1.99 8.06 7.39
C ARG A 48 -0.81 7.55 6.54
N ALA A 49 -0.97 6.39 5.91
CA ALA A 49 0.08 5.83 5.08
C ALA A 49 0.27 6.63 3.80
N ASN A 50 1.51 6.71 3.34
CA ASN A 50 1.82 7.31 2.05
C ASN A 50 1.68 6.24 0.96
N LEU A 51 0.56 6.27 0.25
CA LEU A 51 0.24 5.32 -0.81
C LEU A 51 0.12 6.03 -2.15
N ALA A 52 0.74 7.19 -2.27
CA ALA A 52 0.66 7.99 -3.50
C ALA A 52 1.16 7.17 -4.70
N GLY A 53 0.39 7.18 -5.76
CA GLY A 53 0.72 6.47 -6.98
C GLY A 53 0.53 4.97 -6.94
N ALA A 54 -0.03 4.43 -5.87
CA ALA A 54 -0.21 2.98 -5.73
C ALA A 54 -1.07 2.41 -6.84
N ASN A 55 -0.68 1.26 -7.38
CA ASN A 55 -1.52 0.52 -8.31
C ASN A 55 -2.37 -0.46 -7.51
N LEU A 56 -3.61 -0.08 -7.26
CA LEU A 56 -4.58 -0.87 -6.52
C LEU A 56 -5.74 -1.32 -7.40
N ALA A 57 -5.52 -1.34 -8.72
CA ALA A 57 -6.54 -1.79 -9.64
C ALA A 57 -6.97 -3.22 -9.30
N GLY A 58 -8.26 -3.42 -9.16
CA GLY A 58 -8.83 -4.73 -8.83
C GLY A 58 -8.56 -5.22 -7.41
N ALA A 59 -7.94 -4.41 -6.56
CA ALA A 59 -7.59 -4.83 -5.20
C ALA A 59 -8.84 -4.91 -4.32
N ASN A 60 -8.84 -5.87 -3.41
CA ASN A 60 -9.88 -5.97 -2.40
C ASN A 60 -9.45 -5.15 -1.19
N LEU A 61 -10.06 -3.99 -1.03
CA LEU A 61 -9.77 -3.06 0.06
C LEU A 61 -10.84 -3.06 1.14
N THR A 62 -11.78 -4.01 1.07
CA THR A 62 -12.77 -4.15 2.14
C THR A 62 -12.01 -4.45 3.43
N ASP A 63 -12.46 -3.88 4.52
CA ASP A 63 -11.83 -3.99 5.83
C ASP A 63 -10.51 -3.23 5.98
N ALA A 64 -10.04 -2.53 4.93
CA ALA A 64 -8.84 -1.73 5.06
C ALA A 64 -9.13 -0.44 5.83
N TYR A 65 -8.29 -0.11 6.79
CA TYR A 65 -8.40 1.15 7.52
C TYR A 65 -7.46 2.15 6.88
N LEU A 66 -8.03 3.05 6.09
CA LEU A 66 -7.27 3.99 5.28
C LEU A 66 -7.44 5.45 5.71
N ALA A 67 -7.87 5.69 6.95
CA ALA A 67 -8.14 7.04 7.41
C ALA A 67 -6.92 7.94 7.17
N ARG A 68 -7.13 9.04 6.44
CA ARG A 68 -6.11 10.04 6.12
C ARG A 68 -4.92 9.50 5.33
N ALA A 69 -5.02 8.33 4.72
CA ALA A 69 -3.97 7.85 3.84
C ALA A 69 -3.85 8.75 2.60
N ASN A 70 -2.63 8.89 2.09
CA ASN A 70 -2.40 9.63 0.86
C ASN A 70 -2.57 8.69 -0.32
N LEU A 71 -3.66 8.87 -1.07
CA LEU A 71 -3.96 8.06 -2.25
C LEU A 71 -3.87 8.88 -3.52
N ALA A 72 -3.14 10.00 -3.50
CA ALA A 72 -2.98 10.85 -4.67
C ALA A 72 -2.44 10.04 -5.84
N ARG A 73 -3.12 10.13 -6.98
CA ARG A 73 -2.76 9.43 -8.23
C ARG A 73 -2.79 7.90 -8.12
N ALA A 74 -3.40 7.36 -7.07
CA ALA A 74 -3.54 5.91 -6.98
C ALA A 74 -4.54 5.42 -8.03
N ASN A 75 -4.25 4.26 -8.60
CA ASN A 75 -5.18 3.61 -9.52
C ASN A 75 -6.09 2.70 -8.70
N LEU A 76 -7.36 3.07 -8.62
CA LEU A 76 -8.37 2.32 -7.86
C LEU A 76 -9.41 1.69 -8.78
N ALA A 77 -9.11 1.56 -10.07
CA ALA A 77 -10.05 0.99 -11.03
C ALA A 77 -10.47 -0.41 -10.57
N ARG A 78 -11.79 -0.63 -10.46
CA ARG A 78 -12.36 -1.92 -10.05
C ARG A 78 -11.92 -2.40 -8.66
N ALA A 79 -11.39 -1.52 -7.83
CA ALA A 79 -11.06 -1.88 -6.46
C ALA A 79 -12.35 -2.00 -5.65
N ASP A 80 -12.40 -2.99 -4.75
CA ASP A 80 -13.50 -3.15 -3.80
C ASP A 80 -13.18 -2.30 -2.56
N LEU A 81 -14.12 -1.44 -2.22
CA LEU A 81 -13.94 -0.53 -1.08
C LEU A 81 -14.85 -0.85 0.09
#